data_49481fd302bec81e25933a1bfbb39fdf
#
_entry.id   49481fd302bec81e25933a1bfbb39fdf
#
_cell.length_a   1.000
_cell.length_b   1.000
_cell.length_c   1.000
_cell.angle_alpha   90.00
_cell.angle_beta   90.00
_cell.angle_gamma   90.00
#
_symmetry.space_group_name_H-M   'P 1'
#
loop_
_entity.id
_entity.type
_entity.pdbx_description
1 polymer ?
#
loop_
_entity_poly.entity_id
_entity_poly.type
_entity_poly.pdbx_seq_one_letter_code
_entity_poly.pdbx_strand_id
1 'polypeptide(L)'
;MKKPLILVTTSNNVVEGMDVVRLNHDYVNALVKAGAVPVIVGSSYGLDELVALADGLLLSGGVDVDPARFGQAILNDTVCIDKARDELELALIEKYWKTGKPALAICRGLQVLNVAFGGSLIQDIPAWCGASHSAGVEHPVSVAEGSLLHRLTGSAQLMVNSYHHQCIPAGGLAPAFVPAATWSGSGVTMIEAFEQPGYPLLAVQWHPERAYIDPANLTDMDPLFAWLVDAAAKS
;
A
#
# COMPACT_ATOMS: atom_id res chain seq x y z
N MET A 1 -5.00 14.40 24.26
CA MET A 1 -3.99 13.37 23.92
C MET A 1 -3.13 13.90 22.79
N LYS A 2 -1.84 13.54 22.73
CA LYS A 2 -0.94 13.89 21.62
C LYS A 2 -1.42 13.13 20.37
N LYS A 3 -1.53 13.83 19.22
CA LYS A 3 -1.86 13.18 17.96
C LYS A 3 -0.66 12.35 17.46
N PRO A 4 -0.86 11.10 16.97
CA PRO A 4 0.23 10.29 16.47
C PRO A 4 0.86 10.91 15.21
N LEU A 5 2.18 10.76 15.07
CA LEU A 5 2.95 11.14 13.89
C LEU A 5 3.01 9.94 12.93
N ILE A 6 2.42 10.07 11.74
CA ILE A 6 2.43 9.02 10.72
C ILE A 6 3.34 9.45 9.58
N LEU A 7 4.43 8.69 9.37
CA LEU A 7 5.28 8.85 8.18
C LEU A 7 4.49 8.48 6.94
N VAL A 8 4.60 9.28 5.88
CA VAL A 8 3.96 9.01 4.59
C VAL A 8 4.99 9.09 3.49
N THR A 9 5.18 8.00 2.74
CA THR A 9 6.12 7.99 1.60
C THR A 9 5.54 8.72 0.38
N THR A 10 6.42 9.22 -0.49
CA THR A 10 6.07 10.05 -1.64
C THR A 10 6.68 9.52 -2.93
N SER A 11 6.18 9.97 -4.07
CA SER A 11 6.83 9.78 -5.37
C SER A 11 7.79 10.93 -5.67
N ASN A 12 8.87 10.66 -6.41
CA ASN A 12 9.68 11.69 -7.04
C ASN A 12 9.10 12.02 -8.41
N ASN A 13 9.23 13.28 -8.80
CA ASN A 13 8.74 13.77 -10.09
C ASN A 13 9.62 14.89 -10.60
N VAL A 14 9.59 15.15 -11.89
CA VAL A 14 10.22 16.33 -12.49
C VAL A 14 9.13 17.26 -13.01
N VAL A 15 9.05 18.45 -12.48
CA VAL A 15 8.11 19.51 -12.91
C VAL A 15 8.90 20.73 -13.33
N GLU A 16 8.75 21.14 -14.58
CA GLU A 16 9.47 22.28 -15.16
C GLU A 16 11.00 22.18 -14.99
N GLY A 17 11.55 20.96 -15.08
CA GLY A 17 12.98 20.70 -14.91
C GLY A 17 13.49 20.69 -13.45
N MET A 18 12.60 20.78 -12.48
CA MET A 18 12.94 20.70 -11.06
C MET A 18 12.51 19.34 -10.48
N ASP A 19 13.39 18.75 -9.67
CA ASP A 19 13.05 17.58 -8.88
C ASP A 19 12.09 17.97 -7.75
N VAL A 20 10.92 17.32 -7.72
CA VAL A 20 9.88 17.56 -6.71
C VAL A 20 9.41 16.26 -6.09
N VAL A 21 9.03 16.31 -4.81
CA VAL A 21 8.28 15.24 -4.17
C VAL A 21 6.79 15.46 -4.40
N ARG A 22 6.06 14.39 -4.72
CA ARG A 22 4.63 14.43 -5.00
C ARG A 22 3.87 13.42 -4.14
N LEU A 23 2.82 13.89 -3.49
CA LEU A 23 1.86 13.08 -2.76
C LEU A 23 0.45 13.58 -3.09
N ASN A 24 -0.49 12.64 -3.30
CA ASN A 24 -1.89 13.02 -3.45
C ASN A 24 -2.44 13.48 -2.09
N HIS A 25 -3.18 14.58 -2.09
CA HIS A 25 -3.80 15.15 -0.89
C HIS A 25 -4.74 14.18 -0.17
N ASP A 26 -5.31 13.19 -0.89
CA ASP A 26 -6.26 12.23 -0.32
C ASP A 26 -5.65 11.43 0.83
N TYR A 27 -4.37 11.05 0.75
CA TYR A 27 -3.65 10.38 1.84
C TYR A 27 -3.55 11.26 3.09
N VAL A 28 -3.18 12.53 2.88
CA VAL A 28 -3.07 13.52 3.96
C VAL A 28 -4.43 13.78 4.60
N ASN A 29 -5.46 13.97 3.77
CA ASN A 29 -6.83 14.24 4.23
C ASN A 29 -7.40 13.07 5.04
N ALA A 30 -7.19 11.82 4.59
CA ALA A 30 -7.64 10.63 5.31
C ALA A 30 -6.97 10.49 6.68
N LEU A 31 -5.65 10.71 6.78
CA LEU A 31 -4.92 10.68 8.04
C LEU A 31 -5.33 11.80 8.99
N VAL A 32 -5.51 13.02 8.48
CA VAL A 32 -5.96 14.17 9.27
C VAL A 32 -7.39 13.94 9.79
N LYS A 33 -8.29 13.41 8.93
CA LYS A 33 -9.66 13.02 9.31
C LYS A 33 -9.65 11.99 10.44
N ALA A 34 -8.73 11.01 10.38
CA ALA A 34 -8.55 9.99 11.41
C ALA A 34 -7.88 10.53 12.70
N GLY A 35 -7.36 11.76 12.69
CA GLY A 35 -6.80 12.41 13.88
C GLY A 35 -5.27 12.36 14.00
N ALA A 36 -4.54 11.98 12.97
CA ALA A 36 -3.07 11.95 12.94
C ALA A 36 -2.44 13.28 12.51
N VAL A 37 -1.12 13.34 12.65
CA VAL A 37 -0.25 14.33 12.01
C VAL A 37 0.59 13.62 10.95
N PRO A 38 0.31 13.80 9.64
CA PRO A 38 1.11 13.20 8.58
C PRO A 38 2.46 13.92 8.46
N VAL A 39 3.55 13.13 8.39
CA VAL A 39 4.92 13.59 8.16
C VAL A 39 5.41 13.05 6.84
N ILE A 40 5.64 13.92 5.87
CA ILE A 40 6.01 13.55 4.50
C ILE A 40 7.49 13.18 4.43
N VAL A 41 7.79 11.99 3.89
CA VAL A 41 9.14 11.45 3.71
C VAL A 41 9.51 11.47 2.24
N GLY A 42 10.33 12.43 1.84
CA GLY A 42 10.80 12.60 0.46
C GLY A 42 12.31 12.39 0.26
N SER A 43 13.02 11.92 1.31
CA SER A 43 14.47 11.73 1.26
C SER A 43 14.90 10.59 2.17
N SER A 44 15.98 9.89 1.80
CA SER A 44 16.63 8.86 2.63
C SER A 44 17.50 9.43 3.76
N TYR A 45 17.72 10.74 3.79
CA TYR A 45 18.48 11.39 4.87
C TYR A 45 17.65 11.46 6.16
N GLY A 46 18.27 11.14 7.29
CA GLY A 46 17.63 11.22 8.60
C GLY A 46 16.55 10.15 8.85
N LEU A 47 16.61 9.00 8.17
CA LEU A 47 15.62 7.93 8.34
C LEU A 47 15.59 7.37 9.77
N ASP A 48 16.74 7.28 10.45
CA ASP A 48 16.79 6.78 11.82
C ASP A 48 16.07 7.72 12.78
N GLU A 49 16.25 9.03 12.61
CA GLU A 49 15.57 10.05 13.40
C GLU A 49 14.06 10.08 13.09
N LEU A 50 13.68 9.97 11.81
CA LEU A 50 12.28 9.92 11.40
C LEU A 50 11.59 8.68 11.95
N VAL A 51 12.20 7.50 11.87
CA VAL A 51 11.69 6.25 12.41
C VAL A 51 11.56 6.31 13.94
N ALA A 52 12.52 6.93 14.63
CA ALA A 52 12.45 7.12 16.06
C ALA A 52 11.28 8.03 16.49
N LEU A 53 11.01 9.10 15.74
CA LEU A 53 9.95 10.06 16.02
C LEU A 53 8.56 9.57 15.62
N ALA A 54 8.46 8.67 14.65
CA ALA A 54 7.19 8.19 14.11
C ALA A 54 6.44 7.31 15.11
N ASP A 55 5.13 7.42 15.12
CA ASP A 55 4.22 6.53 15.83
C ASP A 55 3.58 5.50 14.88
N GLY A 56 3.56 5.78 13.55
CA GLY A 56 3.01 4.90 12.51
C GLY A 56 3.62 5.19 11.13
N LEU A 57 3.37 4.29 10.17
CA LEU A 57 3.84 4.39 8.78
C LEU A 57 2.69 4.17 7.80
N LEU A 58 2.61 5.01 6.76
CA LEU A 58 1.80 4.81 5.58
C LEU A 58 2.71 4.76 4.35
N LEU A 59 2.78 3.59 3.70
CA LEU A 59 3.40 3.42 2.39
C LEU A 59 2.36 3.75 1.31
N SER A 60 2.56 4.83 0.57
CA SER A 60 1.58 5.35 -0.38
C SER A 60 1.64 4.64 -1.74
N GLY A 61 0.61 4.81 -2.57
CA GLY A 61 0.59 4.43 -3.97
C GLY A 61 1.58 5.20 -4.84
N GLY A 62 1.75 4.80 -6.09
CA GLY A 62 2.66 5.46 -7.04
C GLY A 62 2.98 4.59 -8.26
N VAL A 63 4.07 4.91 -8.95
CA VAL A 63 4.61 4.15 -10.08
C VAL A 63 5.18 2.79 -9.64
N ASP A 64 5.59 1.95 -10.58
CA ASP A 64 5.94 0.56 -10.35
C ASP A 64 7.23 0.39 -9.52
N VAL A 65 7.31 -0.73 -8.82
CA VAL A 65 8.54 -1.21 -8.20
C VAL A 65 9.45 -1.76 -9.30
N ASP A 66 10.74 -1.42 -9.27
CA ASP A 66 11.72 -1.91 -10.27
C ASP A 66 11.73 -3.45 -10.28
N PRO A 67 11.42 -4.10 -11.41
CA PRO A 67 11.40 -5.55 -11.54
C PRO A 67 12.71 -6.24 -11.14
N ALA A 68 13.84 -5.55 -11.24
CA ALA A 68 15.12 -6.05 -10.76
C ALA A 68 15.11 -6.36 -9.25
N ARG A 69 14.26 -5.71 -8.46
CA ARG A 69 14.13 -5.94 -7.01
C ARG A 69 13.49 -7.29 -6.67
N PHE A 70 12.76 -7.90 -7.62
CA PHE A 70 12.21 -9.25 -7.48
C PHE A 70 12.70 -10.22 -8.57
N GLY A 71 13.90 -9.95 -9.11
CA GLY A 71 14.64 -10.88 -9.97
C GLY A 71 14.13 -10.98 -11.39
N GLN A 72 13.43 -9.98 -11.90
CA GLN A 72 12.88 -9.95 -13.25
C GLN A 72 13.49 -8.81 -14.09
N ALA A 73 13.49 -8.96 -15.41
CA ALA A 73 13.70 -7.87 -16.34
C ALA A 73 12.39 -7.09 -16.57
N ILE A 74 12.47 -5.85 -17.03
CA ILE A 74 11.31 -5.06 -17.44
C ILE A 74 10.59 -5.80 -18.58
N LEU A 75 9.29 -6.03 -18.40
CA LEU A 75 8.47 -6.82 -19.34
C LEU A 75 8.17 -6.04 -20.62
N ASN A 76 7.75 -4.78 -20.50
CA ASN A 76 7.29 -3.94 -21.62
C ASN A 76 7.29 -2.45 -21.22
N ASP A 77 6.85 -1.58 -22.14
CA ASP A 77 6.86 -0.12 -21.98
C ASP A 77 5.77 0.41 -21.01
N THR A 78 4.92 -0.45 -20.46
CA THR A 78 3.94 -0.02 -19.43
C THR A 78 4.59 0.14 -18.06
N VAL A 79 5.75 -0.49 -17.85
CA VAL A 79 6.47 -0.45 -16.57
C VAL A 79 7.19 0.89 -16.41
N CYS A 80 6.78 1.64 -15.40
CA CYS A 80 7.34 2.96 -15.07
C CYS A 80 7.91 2.95 -13.64
N ILE A 81 9.23 3.11 -13.50
CA ILE A 81 9.95 2.94 -12.23
C ILE A 81 10.49 4.25 -11.67
N ASP A 82 10.55 4.33 -10.34
CA ASP A 82 11.23 5.38 -9.58
C ASP A 82 12.27 4.71 -8.66
N LYS A 83 13.52 4.56 -9.16
CA LYS A 83 14.59 3.88 -8.44
C LYS A 83 14.94 4.55 -7.12
N ALA A 84 14.92 5.88 -7.07
CA ALA A 84 15.25 6.62 -5.86
C ALA A 84 14.19 6.37 -4.77
N ARG A 85 12.92 6.26 -5.17
CA ARG A 85 11.84 5.89 -4.27
C ARG A 85 11.96 4.45 -3.79
N ASP A 86 12.31 3.51 -4.66
CA ASP A 86 12.56 2.12 -4.26
C ASP A 86 13.65 2.04 -3.19
N GLU A 87 14.78 2.72 -3.39
CA GLU A 87 15.88 2.77 -2.44
C GLU A 87 15.45 3.36 -1.09
N LEU A 88 14.74 4.49 -1.13
CA LEU A 88 14.19 5.12 0.06
C LEU A 88 13.26 4.17 0.83
N GLU A 89 12.25 3.61 0.14
CA GLU A 89 11.22 2.81 0.81
C GLU A 89 11.76 1.48 1.33
N LEU A 90 12.66 0.81 0.59
CA LEU A 90 13.30 -0.41 1.06
C LEU A 90 14.16 -0.15 2.32
N ALA A 91 14.94 0.95 2.33
CA ALA A 91 15.72 1.34 3.51
C ALA A 91 14.81 1.73 4.70
N LEU A 92 13.71 2.44 4.43
CA LEU A 92 12.73 2.80 5.45
C LEU A 92 12.06 1.56 6.04
N ILE A 93 11.60 0.62 5.20
CA ILE A 93 10.98 -0.64 5.63
C ILE A 93 11.94 -1.43 6.52
N GLU A 94 13.20 -1.61 6.11
CA GLU A 94 14.21 -2.34 6.89
C GLU A 94 14.39 -1.79 8.31
N LYS A 95 14.42 -0.45 8.45
CA LYS A 95 14.57 0.23 9.74
C LYS A 95 13.28 0.20 10.54
N TYR A 96 12.15 0.50 9.90
CA TYR A 96 10.85 0.66 10.54
C TYR A 96 10.32 -0.65 11.12
N TRP A 97 10.51 -1.76 10.41
CA TRP A 97 10.02 -3.08 10.85
C TRP A 97 10.60 -3.53 12.21
N LYS A 98 11.81 -3.09 12.53
CA LYS A 98 12.48 -3.37 13.81
C LYS A 98 11.78 -2.71 15.01
N THR A 99 10.93 -1.72 14.76
CA THR A 99 10.24 -0.97 15.82
C THR A 99 8.96 -1.65 16.32
N GLY A 100 8.36 -2.53 15.54
CA GLY A 100 7.06 -3.14 15.86
C GLY A 100 5.87 -2.19 15.78
N LYS A 101 6.06 -0.95 15.28
CA LYS A 101 5.01 0.07 15.17
C LYS A 101 4.06 -0.21 13.99
N PRO A 102 2.80 0.28 14.03
CA PRO A 102 1.79 -0.05 13.03
C PRO A 102 2.09 0.55 11.66
N ALA A 103 1.71 -0.19 10.60
CA ALA A 103 1.85 0.23 9.22
C ALA A 103 0.60 -0.05 8.39
N LEU A 104 0.27 0.89 7.50
CA LEU A 104 -0.70 0.73 6.42
C LEU A 104 0.01 0.91 5.07
N ALA A 105 -0.14 -0.07 4.18
CA ALA A 105 0.46 -0.04 2.85
C ALA A 105 -0.63 -0.03 1.77
N ILE A 106 -0.56 0.91 0.82
CA ILE A 106 -1.60 1.17 -0.17
C ILE A 106 -1.04 1.05 -1.58
N CYS A 107 -1.66 0.22 -2.43
CA CYS A 107 -1.34 0.04 -3.85
C CYS A 107 0.14 -0.32 -4.06
N ARG A 108 0.96 0.60 -4.60
CA ARG A 108 2.40 0.39 -4.69
C ARG A 108 3.05 0.11 -3.33
N GLY A 109 2.54 0.70 -2.24
CA GLY A 109 3.02 0.41 -0.88
C GLY A 109 2.88 -1.06 -0.50
N LEU A 110 1.74 -1.70 -0.83
CA LEU A 110 1.56 -3.15 -0.68
C LEU A 110 2.59 -3.92 -1.52
N GLN A 111 2.86 -3.50 -2.75
CA GLN A 111 3.75 -4.17 -3.68
C GLN A 111 5.21 -4.10 -3.22
N VAL A 112 5.72 -2.90 -2.88
CA VAL A 112 7.10 -2.73 -2.41
C VAL A 112 7.34 -3.47 -1.09
N LEU A 113 6.32 -3.52 -0.22
CA LEU A 113 6.39 -4.27 1.02
C LEU A 113 6.50 -5.78 0.75
N ASN A 114 5.70 -6.32 -0.17
CA ASN A 114 5.80 -7.71 -0.59
C ASN A 114 7.22 -8.03 -1.12
N VAL A 115 7.75 -7.19 -1.99
CA VAL A 115 9.10 -7.35 -2.56
C VAL A 115 10.19 -7.25 -1.49
N ALA A 116 10.08 -6.32 -0.53
CA ALA A 116 11.02 -6.17 0.58
C ALA A 116 11.15 -7.45 1.44
N PHE A 117 10.08 -8.26 1.50
CA PHE A 117 10.05 -9.53 2.22
C PHE A 117 10.26 -10.77 1.33
N GLY A 118 10.71 -10.57 0.08
CA GLY A 118 11.08 -11.65 -0.84
C GLY A 118 9.94 -12.19 -1.69
N GLY A 119 8.81 -11.48 -1.76
CA GLY A 119 7.72 -11.78 -2.69
C GLY A 119 8.01 -11.28 -4.12
N SER A 120 7.10 -11.58 -5.05
CA SER A 120 7.19 -11.20 -6.45
C SER A 120 5.90 -10.57 -6.97
N LEU A 121 5.97 -9.94 -8.14
CA LEU A 121 4.84 -9.26 -8.78
C LEU A 121 4.63 -9.79 -10.21
N ILE A 122 3.40 -9.67 -10.68
CA ILE A 122 3.04 -9.65 -12.10
C ILE A 122 3.14 -8.19 -12.57
N GLN A 123 3.94 -7.94 -13.59
CA GLN A 123 4.23 -6.59 -14.07
C GLN A 123 3.10 -5.98 -14.92
N ASP A 124 2.21 -6.81 -15.49
CA ASP A 124 1.12 -6.34 -16.36
C ASP A 124 -0.05 -7.33 -16.30
N ILE A 125 -1.13 -6.98 -15.62
CA ILE A 125 -2.34 -7.79 -15.46
C ILE A 125 -3.02 -8.04 -16.82
N PRO A 126 -3.20 -7.02 -17.70
CA PRO A 126 -3.76 -7.24 -19.04
C PRO A 126 -2.97 -8.26 -19.86
N ALA A 127 -1.64 -8.16 -19.89
CA ALA A 127 -0.80 -9.13 -20.61
C ALA A 127 -0.83 -10.53 -19.98
N TRP A 128 -0.99 -10.62 -18.64
CA TRP A 128 -1.00 -11.89 -17.92
C TRP A 128 -2.31 -12.65 -18.05
N CYS A 129 -3.45 -11.98 -17.90
CA CYS A 129 -4.76 -12.66 -17.82
C CYS A 129 -5.91 -11.95 -18.56
N GLY A 130 -5.63 -10.85 -19.27
CA GLY A 130 -6.64 -10.09 -20.01
C GLY A 130 -7.60 -9.27 -19.15
N ALA A 131 -7.47 -9.30 -17.80
CA ALA A 131 -8.30 -8.47 -16.93
C ALA A 131 -7.79 -7.02 -16.88
N SER A 132 -8.65 -6.07 -16.51
CA SER A 132 -8.29 -4.68 -16.28
C SER A 132 -8.56 -4.29 -14.84
N HIS A 133 -7.56 -3.71 -14.18
CA HIS A 133 -7.60 -3.18 -12.81
C HIS A 133 -7.14 -1.71 -12.77
N SER A 134 -7.36 -0.97 -13.85
CA SER A 134 -6.90 0.42 -14.02
C SER A 134 -8.06 1.39 -14.18
N ALA A 135 -7.74 2.69 -14.19
CA ALA A 135 -8.67 3.77 -14.51
C ALA A 135 -9.92 3.85 -13.61
N GLY A 136 -9.84 3.37 -12.38
CA GLY A 136 -10.94 3.43 -11.42
C GLY A 136 -11.99 2.34 -11.58
N VAL A 137 -11.68 1.25 -12.30
CA VAL A 137 -12.57 0.08 -12.38
C VAL A 137 -12.89 -0.41 -10.96
N GLU A 138 -14.18 -0.62 -10.71
CA GLU A 138 -14.67 -1.17 -9.45
C GLU A 138 -14.86 -2.69 -9.56
N HIS A 139 -14.46 -3.40 -8.51
CA HIS A 139 -14.64 -4.85 -8.46
C HIS A 139 -14.80 -5.35 -7.03
N PRO A 140 -15.48 -6.49 -6.85
CA PRO A 140 -15.55 -7.13 -5.54
C PRO A 140 -14.24 -7.85 -5.20
N VAL A 141 -13.86 -7.81 -3.92
CA VAL A 141 -12.81 -8.64 -3.34
C VAL A 141 -13.39 -9.53 -2.24
N SER A 142 -12.91 -10.76 -2.15
CA SER A 142 -13.28 -11.71 -1.10
C SER A 142 -12.35 -11.51 0.10
N VAL A 143 -12.92 -11.25 1.27
CA VAL A 143 -12.17 -10.97 2.52
C VAL A 143 -12.05 -12.27 3.33
N ALA A 144 -10.85 -12.55 3.82
CA ALA A 144 -10.59 -13.71 4.67
C ALA A 144 -11.26 -13.54 6.04
N GLU A 145 -12.06 -14.51 6.45
CA GLU A 145 -12.73 -14.50 7.75
C GLU A 145 -11.69 -14.47 8.89
N GLY A 146 -11.94 -13.65 9.91
CA GLY A 146 -11.04 -13.48 11.05
C GLY A 146 -9.80 -12.63 10.78
N SER A 147 -9.58 -12.15 9.54
CA SER A 147 -8.51 -11.20 9.23
C SER A 147 -8.72 -9.85 9.95
N LEU A 148 -7.68 -9.05 10.04
CA LEU A 148 -7.80 -7.67 10.52
C LEU A 148 -8.77 -6.86 9.63
N LEU A 149 -8.63 -7.02 8.31
CA LEU A 149 -9.52 -6.36 7.35
C LEU A 149 -11.00 -6.75 7.60
N HIS A 150 -11.28 -8.04 7.82
CA HIS A 150 -12.62 -8.51 8.15
C HIS A 150 -13.16 -7.87 9.45
N ARG A 151 -12.33 -7.77 10.48
CA ARG A 151 -12.73 -7.13 11.76
C ARG A 151 -13.00 -5.64 11.62
N LEU A 152 -12.28 -4.95 10.72
CA LEU A 152 -12.43 -3.50 10.51
C LEU A 152 -13.68 -3.16 9.68
N THR A 153 -13.97 -3.99 8.68
CA THR A 153 -15.07 -3.72 7.71
C THR A 153 -16.37 -4.45 8.04
N GLY A 154 -16.29 -5.53 8.83
CA GLY A 154 -17.45 -6.36 9.18
C GLY A 154 -18.03 -7.16 8.00
N SER A 155 -17.30 -7.28 6.88
CA SER A 155 -17.83 -7.87 5.64
C SER A 155 -16.89 -8.92 5.06
N ALA A 156 -17.46 -10.01 4.55
CA ALA A 156 -16.74 -11.05 3.81
C ALA A 156 -16.48 -10.66 2.34
N GLN A 157 -17.07 -9.58 1.86
CA GLN A 157 -16.86 -9.05 0.51
C GLN A 157 -16.88 -7.52 0.55
N LEU A 158 -15.94 -6.89 -0.16
CA LEU A 158 -15.88 -5.43 -0.29
C LEU A 158 -15.93 -5.06 -1.77
N MET A 159 -16.56 -3.94 -2.10
CA MET A 159 -16.46 -3.31 -3.42
C MET A 159 -15.34 -2.27 -3.36
N VAL A 160 -14.32 -2.41 -4.19
CA VAL A 160 -13.11 -1.58 -4.18
C VAL A 160 -12.84 -0.96 -5.54
N ASN A 161 -12.09 0.17 -5.55
CA ASN A 161 -11.60 0.82 -6.77
C ASN A 161 -10.27 0.22 -7.21
N SER A 162 -9.90 0.35 -8.48
CA SER A 162 -8.63 -0.11 -9.03
C SER A 162 -7.93 0.94 -9.86
N TYR A 163 -6.66 1.22 -9.54
CA TYR A 163 -5.79 2.14 -10.25
C TYR A 163 -4.40 1.53 -10.44
N HIS A 164 -4.33 0.22 -10.71
CA HIS A 164 -3.09 -0.52 -10.86
C HIS A 164 -3.12 -1.43 -12.08
N HIS A 165 -1.96 -1.72 -12.65
CA HIS A 165 -1.78 -2.71 -13.71
C HIS A 165 -0.83 -3.84 -13.28
N GLN A 166 -0.21 -3.73 -12.10
CA GLN A 166 0.60 -4.77 -11.48
C GLN A 166 -0.14 -5.38 -10.29
N CYS A 167 0.17 -6.64 -9.95
CA CYS A 167 -0.43 -7.33 -8.81
C CYS A 167 0.51 -8.35 -8.17
N ILE A 168 0.13 -8.84 -7.01
CA ILE A 168 0.74 -10.02 -6.38
C ILE A 168 -0.09 -11.24 -6.79
N PRO A 169 0.44 -12.20 -7.58
CA PRO A 169 -0.25 -13.45 -7.85
C PRO A 169 -0.33 -14.30 -6.57
N ALA A 170 -1.25 -15.24 -6.48
CA ALA A 170 -1.43 -16.08 -5.28
C ALA A 170 -0.13 -16.75 -4.79
N GLY A 171 0.75 -17.17 -5.73
CA GLY A 171 2.06 -17.76 -5.41
C GLY A 171 3.20 -16.76 -5.24
N GLY A 172 2.93 -15.45 -5.36
CA GLY A 172 3.94 -14.37 -5.26
C GLY A 172 3.97 -13.64 -3.92
N LEU A 173 3.07 -14.00 -2.99
CA LEU A 173 3.07 -13.40 -1.66
C LEU A 173 4.27 -13.87 -0.84
N ALA A 174 4.96 -12.95 -0.20
CA ALA A 174 6.10 -13.24 0.66
C ALA A 174 5.69 -14.13 1.84
N PRO A 175 6.54 -15.10 2.28
CA PRO A 175 6.19 -16.07 3.33
C PRO A 175 5.85 -15.47 4.71
N ALA A 176 6.27 -14.22 4.96
CA ALA A 176 5.97 -13.51 6.20
C ALA A 176 4.51 -13.05 6.31
N PHE A 177 3.77 -13.04 5.19
CA PHE A 177 2.44 -12.48 5.10
C PHE A 177 1.37 -13.54 4.87
N VAL A 178 0.15 -13.21 5.26
CA VAL A 178 -1.05 -14.02 5.00
C VAL A 178 -2.07 -13.19 4.22
N PRO A 179 -2.78 -13.78 3.23
CA PRO A 179 -3.82 -13.07 2.49
C PRO A 179 -4.95 -12.61 3.41
N ALA A 180 -5.34 -11.34 3.30
CA ALA A 180 -6.52 -10.77 3.97
C ALA A 180 -7.67 -10.54 3.00
N ALA A 181 -7.38 -10.30 1.71
CA ALA A 181 -8.38 -10.31 0.65
C ALA A 181 -7.78 -10.77 -0.68
N THR A 182 -8.64 -11.34 -1.53
CA THR A 182 -8.29 -11.82 -2.87
C THR A 182 -9.32 -11.41 -3.90
N TRP A 183 -8.86 -11.25 -5.15
CA TRP A 183 -9.71 -11.23 -6.33
C TRP A 183 -9.46 -12.48 -7.16
N SER A 184 -10.53 -13.07 -7.70
CA SER A 184 -10.46 -14.22 -8.60
C SER A 184 -11.29 -13.97 -9.84
N GLY A 185 -10.66 -14.11 -11.00
CA GLY A 185 -11.27 -13.91 -12.31
C GLY A 185 -10.30 -14.31 -13.42
N SER A 186 -10.79 -14.45 -14.66
CA SER A 186 -9.95 -14.81 -15.82
C SER A 186 -9.06 -16.05 -15.58
N GLY A 187 -9.48 -16.99 -14.73
CA GLY A 187 -8.72 -18.21 -14.41
C GLY A 187 -7.54 -18.00 -13.46
N VAL A 188 -7.39 -16.82 -12.84
CA VAL A 188 -6.30 -16.48 -11.93
C VAL A 188 -6.82 -15.97 -10.59
N THR A 189 -5.94 -15.96 -9.57
CA THR A 189 -6.19 -15.31 -8.28
C THR A 189 -5.07 -14.34 -7.96
N MET A 190 -5.44 -13.13 -7.55
CA MET A 190 -4.55 -12.07 -7.10
C MET A 190 -4.78 -11.76 -5.61
N ILE A 191 -3.71 -11.42 -4.92
CA ILE A 191 -3.76 -10.92 -3.54
C ILE A 191 -4.12 -9.43 -3.60
N GLU A 192 -5.24 -9.07 -3.02
CA GLU A 192 -5.74 -7.70 -2.95
C GLU A 192 -5.50 -7.06 -1.58
N ALA A 193 -5.33 -7.87 -0.54
CA ALA A 193 -4.85 -7.40 0.76
C ALA A 193 -4.08 -8.51 1.47
N PHE A 194 -3.15 -8.11 2.31
CA PHE A 194 -2.46 -9.02 3.22
C PHE A 194 -2.16 -8.36 4.58
N GLU A 195 -1.90 -9.20 5.56
CA GLU A 195 -1.46 -8.83 6.90
C GLU A 195 -0.30 -9.71 7.35
N GLN A 196 0.40 -9.30 8.41
CA GLN A 196 1.49 -10.08 9.00
C GLN A 196 1.06 -10.61 10.37
N PRO A 197 1.03 -11.92 10.60
CA PRO A 197 0.74 -12.48 11.91
C PRO A 197 1.69 -11.93 12.98
N GLY A 198 1.12 -11.40 14.07
CA GLY A 198 1.91 -10.84 15.18
C GLY A 198 2.53 -9.46 14.96
N TYR A 199 2.28 -8.82 13.81
CA TYR A 199 2.72 -7.46 13.51
C TYR A 199 1.49 -6.59 13.15
N PRO A 200 1.39 -5.33 13.63
CA PRO A 200 0.26 -4.46 13.34
C PRO A 200 0.37 -3.89 11.91
N LEU A 201 0.14 -4.74 10.92
CA LEU A 201 0.18 -4.43 9.50
C LEU A 201 -1.16 -4.70 8.83
N LEU A 202 -1.57 -3.76 7.98
CA LEU A 202 -2.55 -3.98 6.93
C LEU A 202 -2.02 -3.44 5.61
N ALA A 203 -2.08 -4.23 4.55
CA ALA A 203 -1.71 -3.83 3.20
C ALA A 203 -2.88 -4.08 2.25
N VAL A 204 -3.21 -3.10 1.39
CA VAL A 204 -4.32 -3.17 0.43
C VAL A 204 -3.88 -2.71 -0.95
N GLN A 205 -4.38 -3.36 -2.01
CA GLN A 205 -4.01 -3.04 -3.38
C GLN A 205 -4.82 -1.87 -3.94
N TRP A 206 -6.07 -1.72 -3.53
CA TRP A 206 -6.92 -0.60 -3.91
C TRP A 206 -6.54 0.71 -3.19
N HIS A 207 -7.26 1.79 -3.50
CA HIS A 207 -7.06 3.11 -2.92
C HIS A 207 -8.16 3.46 -1.91
N PRO A 208 -8.03 3.09 -0.62
CA PRO A 208 -9.01 3.37 0.42
C PRO A 208 -9.21 4.88 0.64
N GLU A 209 -8.18 5.70 0.42
CA GLU A 209 -8.23 7.15 0.51
C GLU A 209 -9.12 7.80 -0.55
N ARG A 210 -9.52 7.03 -1.58
CA ARG A 210 -10.39 7.47 -2.69
C ARG A 210 -11.79 6.88 -2.66
N ALA A 211 -12.18 6.16 -1.61
CA ALA A 211 -13.52 5.55 -1.52
C ALA A 211 -14.66 6.58 -1.57
N TYR A 212 -14.37 7.86 -1.25
CA TYR A 212 -15.33 8.95 -1.35
C TYR A 212 -15.73 9.32 -2.79
N ILE A 213 -15.02 8.86 -3.82
CA ILE A 213 -15.28 9.18 -5.24
C ILE A 213 -16.63 8.59 -5.68
N ASP A 214 -16.95 7.37 -5.22
CA ASP A 214 -18.26 6.75 -5.43
C ASP A 214 -18.76 6.10 -4.13
N PRO A 215 -19.23 6.88 -3.16
CA PRO A 215 -19.66 6.36 -1.86
C PRO A 215 -20.96 5.53 -1.94
N ALA A 216 -21.65 5.53 -3.09
CA ALA A 216 -22.84 4.70 -3.27
C ALA A 216 -22.48 3.24 -3.61
N ASN A 217 -21.36 3.02 -4.29
CA ASN A 217 -20.93 1.70 -4.77
C ASN A 217 -19.73 1.18 -3.98
N LEU A 218 -18.77 2.05 -3.63
CA LEU A 218 -17.57 1.66 -2.92
C LEU A 218 -17.82 1.49 -1.41
N THR A 219 -17.16 0.49 -0.83
CA THR A 219 -17.19 0.28 0.62
C THR A 219 -16.48 1.44 1.34
N ASP A 220 -17.05 1.90 2.47
CA ASP A 220 -16.39 2.89 3.33
C ASP A 220 -15.09 2.34 3.91
N MET A 221 -14.00 3.07 3.69
CA MET A 221 -12.64 2.67 4.08
C MET A 221 -12.03 3.53 5.20
N ASP A 222 -12.79 4.47 5.78
CA ASP A 222 -12.37 5.24 6.96
C ASP A 222 -11.87 4.35 8.12
N PRO A 223 -12.46 3.16 8.37
CA PRO A 223 -12.00 2.27 9.44
C PRO A 223 -10.52 1.84 9.32
N LEU A 224 -9.94 1.79 8.12
CA LEU A 224 -8.54 1.42 7.92
C LEU A 224 -7.59 2.52 8.45
N PHE A 225 -7.92 3.78 8.18
CA PHE A 225 -7.13 4.92 8.67
C PHE A 225 -7.33 5.12 10.18
N ALA A 226 -8.56 4.96 10.68
CA ALA A 226 -8.85 5.02 12.10
C ALA A 226 -8.06 3.94 12.87
N TRP A 227 -8.01 2.71 12.35
CA TRP A 227 -7.20 1.63 12.93
C TRP A 227 -5.72 1.98 12.99
N LEU A 228 -5.13 2.51 11.89
CA LEU A 228 -3.71 2.90 11.88
C LEU A 228 -3.42 3.92 12.98
N VAL A 229 -4.27 4.96 13.08
CA VAL A 229 -4.10 6.05 14.05
C VAL A 229 -4.29 5.55 15.47
N ASP A 230 -5.30 4.72 15.73
CA ASP A 230 -5.56 4.13 17.05
C ASP A 230 -4.45 3.18 17.51
N ALA A 231 -3.87 2.41 16.58
CA ALA A 231 -2.74 1.54 16.86
C ALA A 231 -1.48 2.37 17.15
N ALA A 232 -1.23 3.42 16.37
CA ALA A 232 -0.11 4.34 16.55
C ALA A 232 -0.18 5.13 17.86
N ALA A 233 -1.38 5.43 18.35
CA ALA A 233 -1.55 6.12 19.63
C ALA A 233 -1.22 5.25 20.87
N LYS A 234 -1.04 3.94 20.67
CA LYS A 234 -0.76 2.94 21.73
C LYS A 234 0.69 2.43 21.68
N SER A 235 1.46 2.78 20.64
CA SER A 235 2.85 2.33 20.43
C SER A 235 3.88 3.15 21.22
#